data_103af0a44fcf9def0e40f3aeda2c6a57
#
_entry.id   103af0a44fcf9def0e40f3aeda2c6a57
#
_cell.length_a   1.000
_cell.length_b   1.000
_cell.length_c   1.000
_cell.angle_alpha   90.00
_cell.angle_beta   90.00
_cell.angle_gamma   90.00
#
_symmetry.space_group_name_H-M   'P 1'
#
loop_
_entity.id
_entity.type
_entity.pdbx_description
1 polymer ?
#
loop_
_entity_poly.entity_id
_entity_poly.type
_entity_poly.pdbx_seq_one_letter_code
_entity_poly.pdbx_strand_id
1 'polypeptide(L)'
;MKTTFDDTKPGGLPTGWEAGITGTGKARWEVVPDDTAPSAPNVLKQSGEATFAWAAKSDAKIKDGFVEVKLKPVNGKEDQAGGAVFRFQDANNYYVVRANALEDNVVLYKTVNGKRSSLQVKGRMFGYGVDTKVPSGKWSALRVEFRGGLFAVFFNGKKLFEVEDDTFKEAGAVGVWTKADSVTLFDDFVCGNK
;
A
#
# COMPACT_ATOMS: atom_id res chain seq x y z
N MET A 1 12.15 -9.56 5.13
CA MET A 1 12.85 -8.26 5.06
C MET A 1 12.01 -7.22 5.79
N LYS A 2 12.63 -6.34 6.59
CA LYS A 2 11.94 -5.25 7.31
C LYS A 2 12.63 -3.93 6.99
N THR A 3 11.84 -2.85 6.80
CA THR A 3 12.31 -1.47 6.61
C THR A 3 11.55 -0.57 7.59
N THR A 4 12.27 0.12 8.47
CA THR A 4 11.72 1.06 9.45
C THR A 4 11.92 2.52 9.04
N PHE A 5 12.68 2.75 7.96
CA PHE A 5 13.06 4.07 7.43
C PHE A 5 14.05 4.86 8.31
N ASP A 6 14.44 4.35 9.46
CA ASP A 6 15.31 5.05 10.45
C ASP A 6 16.72 5.29 9.93
N ASP A 7 17.24 4.37 9.11
CA ASP A 7 18.59 4.48 8.50
C ASP A 7 18.63 5.44 7.31
N THR A 8 17.50 6.05 6.95
CA THR A 8 17.41 6.97 5.80
C THR A 8 17.44 8.41 6.28
N LYS A 9 18.33 9.20 5.68
CA LYS A 9 18.38 10.65 5.96
C LYS A 9 17.05 11.33 5.58
N PRO A 10 16.46 12.14 6.46
CA PRO A 10 15.25 12.90 6.15
C PRO A 10 15.35 13.70 4.85
N GLY A 11 14.23 13.75 4.10
CA GLY A 11 14.12 14.42 2.80
C GLY A 11 14.40 13.54 1.60
N GLY A 12 14.89 12.29 1.79
CA GLY A 12 15.18 11.33 0.72
C GLY A 12 14.25 10.12 0.71
N LEU A 13 14.40 9.27 -0.33
CA LEU A 13 13.87 7.93 -0.37
C LEU A 13 14.89 6.93 0.21
N PRO A 14 14.44 5.82 0.81
CA PRO A 14 15.33 4.76 1.25
C PRO A 14 16.06 4.11 0.07
N THR A 15 17.26 3.59 0.31
CA THR A 15 18.01 2.81 -0.68
C THR A 15 17.18 1.60 -1.15
N GLY A 16 17.18 1.35 -2.47
CA GLY A 16 16.42 0.27 -3.11
C GLY A 16 14.93 0.58 -3.28
N TRP A 17 14.51 1.82 -3.01
CA TRP A 17 13.15 2.29 -3.28
C TRP A 17 13.13 3.24 -4.48
N GLU A 18 12.09 3.09 -5.29
CA GLU A 18 11.77 3.95 -6.41
C GLU A 18 10.36 4.51 -6.22
N ALA A 19 10.14 5.77 -6.57
CA ALA A 19 8.84 6.40 -6.44
C ALA A 19 8.35 6.98 -7.77
N GLY A 20 7.04 6.94 -7.96
CA GLY A 20 6.42 7.45 -9.18
C GLY A 20 4.91 7.59 -9.03
N ILE A 21 4.28 7.72 -10.18
CA ILE A 21 2.82 7.84 -10.29
C ILE A 21 2.26 6.95 -11.38
N THR A 22 0.99 6.56 -11.22
CA THR A 22 0.11 6.07 -12.27
C THR A 22 -0.90 7.18 -12.58
N GLY A 23 -1.08 7.52 -13.84
CA GLY A 23 -1.96 8.63 -14.22
C GLY A 23 -1.24 9.99 -14.21
N THR A 24 -1.84 11.00 -13.58
CA THR A 24 -1.37 12.38 -13.59
C THR A 24 -1.10 12.92 -12.18
N GLY A 25 -0.42 14.07 -12.09
CA GLY A 25 -0.11 14.73 -10.83
C GLY A 25 1.36 14.68 -10.46
N LYS A 26 1.67 14.95 -9.20
CA LYS A 26 3.05 14.98 -8.68
C LYS A 26 3.11 14.37 -7.27
N ALA A 27 3.66 13.20 -7.17
CA ALA A 27 3.94 12.57 -5.88
C ALA A 27 5.09 13.29 -5.14
N ARG A 28 5.00 13.31 -3.80
CA ARG A 28 6.09 13.74 -2.93
C ARG A 28 6.33 12.71 -1.85
N TRP A 29 7.31 11.86 -2.08
CA TRP A 29 7.75 10.84 -1.15
C TRP A 29 9.04 11.27 -0.46
N GLU A 30 9.05 11.26 0.85
CA GLU A 30 10.22 11.64 1.65
C GLU A 30 10.21 10.95 3.02
N VAL A 31 11.37 10.63 3.53
CA VAL A 31 11.51 10.22 4.93
C VAL A 31 11.47 11.47 5.81
N VAL A 32 10.67 11.42 6.87
CA VAL A 32 10.51 12.52 7.83
C VAL A 32 10.52 11.97 9.26
N PRO A 33 10.94 12.76 10.26
CA PRO A 33 10.77 12.37 11.66
C PRO A 33 9.27 12.39 12.06
N ASP A 34 8.88 11.44 12.91
CA ASP A 34 7.55 11.39 13.55
C ASP A 34 7.67 10.74 14.92
N ASP A 35 7.41 11.51 15.98
CA ASP A 35 7.52 11.06 17.38
C ASP A 35 6.47 9.98 17.73
N THR A 36 5.47 9.77 16.88
CA THR A 36 4.45 8.73 17.05
C THR A 36 4.73 7.47 16.23
N ALA A 37 5.88 7.42 15.54
CA ALA A 37 6.26 6.29 14.71
C ALA A 37 6.27 4.97 15.53
N PRO A 38 5.73 3.88 14.98
CA PRO A 38 5.83 2.57 15.61
C PRO A 38 7.27 2.10 15.82
N SER A 39 8.16 2.44 14.88
CA SER A 39 9.61 2.36 15.04
C SER A 39 10.19 3.77 14.80
N ALA A 40 10.49 4.47 15.89
CA ALA A 40 11.06 5.82 15.83
C ALA A 40 12.55 5.77 15.45
N PRO A 41 13.12 6.85 14.84
CA PRO A 41 12.55 8.20 14.78
C PRO A 41 11.85 8.57 13.47
N ASN A 42 11.95 7.77 12.39
CA ASN A 42 11.57 8.20 11.06
C ASN A 42 10.43 7.37 10.44
N VAL A 43 9.72 7.99 9.51
CA VAL A 43 8.65 7.35 8.72
C VAL A 43 8.79 7.76 7.26
N LEU A 44 8.25 6.97 6.33
CA LEU A 44 8.08 7.37 4.94
C LEU A 44 6.75 8.11 4.79
N LYS A 45 6.77 9.32 4.24
CA LYS A 45 5.60 10.18 4.04
C LYS A 45 5.32 10.40 2.56
N GLN A 46 4.06 10.30 2.16
CA GLN A 46 3.54 10.85 0.92
C GLN A 46 2.71 12.11 1.23
N SER A 47 2.97 13.21 0.53
CA SER A 47 2.27 14.50 0.71
C SER A 47 2.02 15.27 -0.59
N GLY A 48 2.31 14.67 -1.75
CA GLY A 48 1.95 15.23 -3.04
C GLY A 48 0.53 14.85 -3.46
N GLU A 49 0.05 15.41 -4.56
CA GLU A 49 -1.24 15.11 -5.16
C GLU A 49 -1.05 14.42 -6.52
N ALA A 50 -1.57 13.21 -6.66
CA ALA A 50 -1.48 12.43 -7.88
C ALA A 50 -2.65 11.44 -8.00
N THR A 51 -3.02 11.06 -9.21
CA THR A 51 -4.06 10.04 -9.42
C THR A 51 -3.79 8.82 -8.54
N PHE A 52 -2.59 8.22 -8.67
CA PHE A 52 -2.08 7.20 -7.75
C PHE A 52 -0.58 7.40 -7.57
N ALA A 53 -0.14 7.67 -6.35
CA ALA A 53 1.27 7.75 -5.99
C ALA A 53 1.74 6.42 -5.40
N TRP A 54 2.89 5.94 -5.82
CA TRP A 54 3.50 4.71 -5.31
C TRP A 54 4.98 4.90 -4.98
N ALA A 55 5.45 4.15 -4.01
CA ALA A 55 6.87 3.95 -3.75
C ALA A 55 7.11 2.44 -3.61
N ALA A 56 7.90 1.88 -4.52
CA ALA A 56 8.16 0.47 -4.64
C ALA A 56 9.60 0.13 -4.25
N LYS A 57 9.76 -0.95 -3.49
CA LYS A 57 11.05 -1.54 -3.16
C LYS A 57 11.48 -2.43 -4.33
N SER A 58 12.26 -1.85 -5.26
CA SER A 58 12.60 -2.46 -6.55
C SER A 58 13.55 -3.66 -6.44
N ASP A 59 14.31 -3.74 -5.35
CA ASP A 59 15.21 -4.85 -5.03
C ASP A 59 14.51 -6.06 -4.35
N ALA A 60 13.21 -5.95 -4.04
CA ALA A 60 12.40 -7.02 -3.46
C ALA A 60 11.33 -7.50 -4.45
N LYS A 61 11.62 -8.57 -5.19
CA LYS A 61 10.66 -9.20 -6.12
C LYS A 61 10.09 -10.47 -5.51
N ILE A 62 8.78 -10.50 -5.30
CA ILE A 62 8.07 -11.60 -4.64
C ILE A 62 6.97 -12.13 -5.57
N LYS A 63 6.97 -13.45 -5.79
CA LYS A 63 5.92 -14.17 -6.51
C LYS A 63 4.81 -14.63 -5.57
N ASP A 64 5.21 -15.37 -4.53
CA ASP A 64 4.33 -15.89 -3.48
C ASP A 64 4.89 -15.49 -2.12
N GLY A 65 4.08 -14.84 -1.30
CA GLY A 65 4.57 -14.31 -0.03
C GLY A 65 3.59 -13.37 0.64
N PHE A 66 4.13 -12.32 1.23
CA PHE A 66 3.34 -11.30 1.89
C PHE A 66 4.01 -9.93 1.86
N VAL A 67 3.20 -8.91 2.02
CA VAL A 67 3.61 -7.57 2.38
C VAL A 67 2.72 -7.05 3.51
N GLU A 68 3.34 -6.40 4.49
CA GLU A 68 2.68 -5.73 5.61
C GLU A 68 3.30 -4.35 5.79
N VAL A 69 2.49 -3.37 6.12
CA VAL A 69 2.94 -2.02 6.44
C VAL A 69 2.05 -1.42 7.50
N LYS A 70 2.63 -0.65 8.41
CA LYS A 70 1.87 0.26 9.26
C LYS A 70 1.66 1.56 8.51
N LEU A 71 0.42 2.05 8.51
CA LEU A 71 0.03 3.29 7.85
C LEU A 71 -0.77 4.18 8.80
N LYS A 72 -0.58 5.50 8.66
CA LYS A 72 -1.33 6.54 9.38
C LYS A 72 -1.78 7.59 8.37
N PRO A 73 -3.06 7.53 7.91
CA PRO A 73 -3.65 8.62 7.12
C PRO A 73 -3.76 9.87 7.99
N VAL A 74 -3.21 11.00 7.55
CA VAL A 74 -3.18 12.22 8.39
C VAL A 74 -3.90 13.40 7.79
N ASN A 75 -4.07 13.46 6.46
CA ASN A 75 -4.79 14.52 5.78
C ASN A 75 -5.25 14.07 4.40
N GLY A 76 -6.17 14.84 3.81
CA GLY A 76 -6.77 14.69 2.50
C GLY A 76 -8.26 15.04 2.57
N LYS A 77 -8.75 15.74 1.55
CA LYS A 77 -10.18 16.11 1.43
C LYS A 77 -10.90 15.18 0.47
N GLU A 78 -10.24 14.78 -0.61
CA GLU A 78 -10.78 13.84 -1.58
C GLU A 78 -10.58 12.40 -1.12
N ASP A 79 -9.38 12.09 -0.59
CA ASP A 79 -9.06 10.77 -0.04
C ASP A 79 -8.13 10.87 1.18
N GLN A 80 -8.27 9.93 2.11
CA GLN A 80 -7.29 9.65 3.16
C GLN A 80 -6.90 8.18 3.10
N ALA A 81 -6.19 7.84 2.04
CA ALA A 81 -5.90 6.48 1.66
C ALA A 81 -4.42 6.14 1.82
N GLY A 82 -4.17 4.94 2.31
CA GLY A 82 -2.86 4.30 2.29
C GLY A 82 -2.98 2.84 1.88
N GLY A 83 -1.96 2.31 1.19
CA GLY A 83 -2.01 0.95 0.71
C GLY A 83 -0.65 0.29 0.57
N ALA A 84 -0.68 -1.02 0.28
CA ALA A 84 0.47 -1.82 -0.08
C ALA A 84 0.32 -2.33 -1.51
N VAL A 85 1.33 -2.13 -2.35
CA VAL A 85 1.43 -2.73 -3.69
C VAL A 85 2.19 -4.05 -3.62
N PHE A 86 1.78 -5.00 -4.48
CA PHE A 86 2.45 -6.29 -4.63
C PHE A 86 2.38 -6.77 -6.08
N ARG A 87 3.30 -7.67 -6.44
CA ARG A 87 3.53 -8.08 -7.83
C ARG A 87 3.57 -6.87 -8.77
N PHE A 88 4.22 -5.80 -8.33
CA PHE A 88 4.38 -4.57 -9.09
C PHE A 88 5.34 -4.84 -10.25
N GLN A 89 4.81 -4.83 -11.48
CA GLN A 89 5.57 -5.03 -12.71
C GLN A 89 6.15 -3.71 -13.22
N ASP A 90 5.31 -2.67 -13.23
CA ASP A 90 5.63 -1.31 -13.64
C ASP A 90 4.58 -0.32 -13.10
N ALA A 91 4.73 0.96 -13.43
CA ALA A 91 3.85 2.04 -12.98
C ALA A 91 2.37 1.88 -13.38
N ASN A 92 2.06 1.00 -14.33
CA ASN A 92 0.72 0.81 -14.89
C ASN A 92 0.14 -0.59 -14.63
N ASN A 93 0.95 -1.52 -14.05
CA ASN A 93 0.59 -2.93 -13.92
C ASN A 93 0.99 -3.48 -12.55
N TYR A 94 0.05 -3.56 -11.62
CA TYR A 94 0.26 -4.03 -10.25
C TYR A 94 -1.05 -4.35 -9.51
N TYR A 95 -0.95 -5.08 -8.40
CA TYR A 95 -2.02 -5.16 -7.40
C TYR A 95 -1.78 -4.15 -6.28
N VAL A 96 -2.88 -3.65 -5.70
CA VAL A 96 -2.85 -2.79 -4.51
C VAL A 96 -3.98 -3.13 -3.55
N VAL A 97 -3.65 -3.32 -2.28
CA VAL A 97 -4.62 -3.31 -1.19
C VAL A 97 -4.61 -1.92 -0.55
N ARG A 98 -5.78 -1.31 -0.36
CA ARG A 98 -5.94 0.04 0.14
C ARG A 98 -6.86 0.07 1.36
N ALA A 99 -6.46 0.79 2.41
CA ALA A 99 -7.33 1.26 3.49
C ALA A 99 -7.62 2.75 3.29
N ASN A 100 -8.86 3.21 3.54
CA ASN A 100 -9.26 4.62 3.39
C ASN A 100 -10.06 5.09 4.60
N ALA A 101 -9.58 6.14 5.26
CA ALA A 101 -10.18 6.67 6.48
C ALA A 101 -11.44 7.52 6.23
N LEU A 102 -11.64 8.05 5.01
CA LEU A 102 -12.88 8.77 4.66
C LEU A 102 -14.00 7.82 4.26
N GLU A 103 -13.67 6.66 3.73
CA GLU A 103 -14.65 5.66 3.30
C GLU A 103 -14.87 4.55 4.35
N ASP A 104 -14.01 4.45 5.37
CA ASP A 104 -14.03 3.36 6.36
C ASP A 104 -14.11 1.97 5.72
N ASN A 105 -13.20 1.70 4.77
CA ASN A 105 -13.14 0.41 4.09
C ASN A 105 -11.72 -0.03 3.73
N VAL A 106 -11.58 -1.33 3.47
CA VAL A 106 -10.38 -1.93 2.86
C VAL A 106 -10.78 -2.63 1.58
N VAL A 107 -10.08 -2.29 0.48
CA VAL A 107 -10.38 -2.79 -0.87
C VAL A 107 -9.10 -3.27 -1.54
N LEU A 108 -9.18 -4.37 -2.28
CA LEU A 108 -8.11 -4.87 -3.13
C LEU A 108 -8.43 -4.59 -4.60
N TYR A 109 -7.44 -4.08 -5.31
CA TYR A 109 -7.56 -3.71 -6.72
C TYR A 109 -6.45 -4.33 -7.55
N LYS A 110 -6.67 -4.39 -8.84
CA LYS A 110 -5.63 -4.44 -9.86
C LYS A 110 -5.60 -3.16 -10.69
N THR A 111 -4.41 -2.76 -11.09
CA THR A 111 -4.18 -1.72 -12.10
C THR A 111 -3.60 -2.41 -13.32
N VAL A 112 -4.26 -2.30 -14.46
CA VAL A 112 -3.84 -2.89 -15.73
C VAL A 112 -3.81 -1.78 -16.77
N ASN A 113 -2.65 -1.57 -17.40
CA ASN A 113 -2.43 -0.48 -18.35
C ASN A 113 -2.91 0.88 -17.80
N GLY A 114 -2.61 1.14 -16.51
CA GLY A 114 -2.95 2.37 -15.81
C GLY A 114 -4.42 2.49 -15.36
N LYS A 115 -5.27 1.52 -15.68
CA LYS A 115 -6.69 1.51 -15.27
C LYS A 115 -6.89 0.63 -14.05
N ARG A 116 -7.36 1.23 -12.96
CA ARG A 116 -7.64 0.53 -11.70
C ARG A 116 -9.06 -0.02 -11.67
N SER A 117 -9.21 -1.27 -11.25
CA SER A 117 -10.50 -1.92 -10.98
C SER A 117 -10.45 -2.69 -9.65
N SER A 118 -11.55 -2.64 -8.89
CA SER A 118 -11.68 -3.43 -7.66
C SER A 118 -11.83 -4.91 -7.99
N LEU A 119 -11.27 -5.76 -7.14
CA LEU A 119 -11.41 -7.21 -7.23
C LEU A 119 -12.55 -7.68 -6.33
N GLN A 120 -13.25 -8.69 -6.82
CA GLN A 120 -14.40 -9.26 -6.13
C GLN A 120 -13.96 -10.04 -4.90
N VAL A 121 -14.58 -9.78 -3.75
CA VAL A 121 -14.37 -10.55 -2.52
C VAL A 121 -14.91 -11.96 -2.72
N LYS A 122 -14.09 -12.96 -2.41
CA LYS A 122 -14.45 -14.37 -2.54
C LYS A 122 -15.69 -14.70 -1.70
N GLY A 123 -16.65 -15.40 -2.32
CA GLY A 123 -17.92 -15.78 -1.65
C GLY A 123 -18.98 -14.67 -1.61
N ARG A 124 -18.74 -13.51 -2.25
CA ARG A 124 -19.75 -12.45 -2.43
C ARG A 124 -20.07 -12.30 -3.92
N MET A 125 -21.34 -12.08 -4.25
CA MET A 125 -21.76 -11.82 -5.64
C MET A 125 -21.51 -10.37 -6.08
N PHE A 126 -21.62 -9.43 -5.11
CA PHE A 126 -21.44 -8.01 -5.33
C PHE A 126 -20.75 -7.38 -4.12
N GLY A 127 -20.17 -6.22 -4.32
CA GLY A 127 -19.59 -5.44 -3.23
C GLY A 127 -18.28 -4.75 -3.62
N TYR A 128 -17.87 -3.84 -2.76
CA TYR A 128 -16.67 -3.03 -2.93
C TYR A 128 -15.81 -3.19 -1.68
N GLY A 129 -14.93 -4.19 -1.68
CA GLY A 129 -14.10 -4.49 -0.52
C GLY A 129 -14.89 -4.88 0.72
N VAL A 130 -14.39 -4.48 1.88
CA VAL A 130 -15.00 -4.74 3.19
C VAL A 130 -14.99 -3.47 4.02
N ASP A 131 -16.17 -3.10 4.55
CA ASP A 131 -16.31 -2.00 5.49
C ASP A 131 -15.59 -2.36 6.79
N THR A 132 -14.71 -1.49 7.21
CA THR A 132 -13.97 -1.59 8.46
C THR A 132 -13.49 -0.21 8.88
N LYS A 133 -13.52 0.08 10.18
CA LYS A 133 -13.06 1.38 10.69
C LYS A 133 -11.57 1.57 10.41
N VAL A 134 -11.25 2.60 9.64
CA VAL A 134 -9.88 3.05 9.36
C VAL A 134 -9.68 4.40 10.04
N PRO A 135 -9.01 4.47 11.19
CA PRO A 135 -8.91 5.71 11.94
C PRO A 135 -7.95 6.69 11.28
N SER A 136 -8.42 7.93 11.04
CA SER A 136 -7.55 9.05 10.66
C SER A 136 -6.64 9.45 11.84
N GLY A 137 -5.39 9.82 11.55
CA GLY A 137 -4.40 10.23 12.55
C GLY A 137 -3.89 9.14 13.48
N LYS A 138 -4.21 7.87 13.22
CA LYS A 138 -3.76 6.72 14.04
C LYS A 138 -3.09 5.66 13.17
N TRP A 139 -2.12 4.97 13.74
CA TRP A 139 -1.44 3.86 13.11
C TRP A 139 -2.34 2.63 13.02
N SER A 140 -2.34 1.99 11.86
CA SER A 140 -3.01 0.72 11.58
C SER A 140 -2.09 -0.17 10.76
N ALA A 141 -2.16 -1.49 10.94
CA ALA A 141 -1.42 -2.46 10.17
C ALA A 141 -2.28 -3.00 9.01
N LEU A 142 -1.78 -2.90 7.78
CA LEU A 142 -2.39 -3.47 6.59
C LEU A 142 -1.48 -4.54 6.02
N ARG A 143 -2.01 -5.75 5.81
CA ARG A 143 -1.27 -6.89 5.29
C ARG A 143 -2.02 -7.57 4.17
N VAL A 144 -1.30 -8.00 3.15
CA VAL A 144 -1.79 -8.94 2.14
C VAL A 144 -0.83 -10.13 2.04
N GLU A 145 -1.39 -11.33 2.03
CA GLU A 145 -0.71 -12.58 1.72
C GLU A 145 -1.16 -13.05 0.35
N PHE A 146 -0.23 -13.48 -0.48
CA PHE A 146 -0.52 -13.89 -1.85
C PHE A 146 0.23 -15.17 -2.23
N ARG A 147 -0.53 -16.12 -2.78
CA ARG A 147 0.00 -17.41 -3.26
C ARG A 147 -0.80 -17.87 -4.47
N GLY A 148 -0.12 -18.10 -5.61
CA GLY A 148 -0.84 -18.32 -6.87
C GLY A 148 -1.80 -17.17 -7.14
N GLY A 149 -3.03 -17.47 -7.49
CA GLY A 149 -4.10 -16.48 -7.69
C GLY A 149 -4.90 -16.14 -6.42
N LEU A 150 -4.57 -16.71 -5.25
CA LEU A 150 -5.30 -16.46 -4.00
C LEU A 150 -4.61 -15.39 -3.15
N PHE A 151 -5.37 -14.38 -2.76
CA PHE A 151 -4.92 -13.25 -1.93
C PHE A 151 -5.76 -13.13 -0.67
N ALA A 152 -5.12 -13.10 0.50
CA ALA A 152 -5.77 -12.91 1.79
C ALA A 152 -5.39 -11.54 2.37
N VAL A 153 -6.39 -10.74 2.73
CA VAL A 153 -6.23 -9.37 3.25
C VAL A 153 -6.52 -9.34 4.73
N PHE A 154 -5.63 -8.66 5.47
CA PHE A 154 -5.72 -8.49 6.92
C PHE A 154 -5.62 -7.01 7.28
N PHE A 155 -6.35 -6.59 8.29
CA PHE A 155 -6.27 -5.26 8.88
C PHE A 155 -6.20 -5.36 10.40
N ASN A 156 -5.18 -4.74 11.00
CA ASN A 156 -4.88 -4.84 12.44
C ASN A 156 -4.84 -6.29 12.95
N GLY A 157 -4.18 -7.17 12.17
CA GLY A 157 -4.04 -8.60 12.48
C GLY A 157 -5.27 -9.47 12.22
N LYS A 158 -6.44 -8.89 11.94
CA LYS A 158 -7.67 -9.63 11.64
C LYS A 158 -7.79 -9.86 10.14
N LYS A 159 -8.01 -11.12 9.72
CA LYS A 159 -8.36 -11.44 8.32
C LYS A 159 -9.72 -10.84 7.98
N LEU A 160 -9.76 -10.01 6.94
CA LEU A 160 -10.99 -9.38 6.48
C LEU A 160 -11.67 -10.15 5.35
N PHE A 161 -10.90 -10.52 4.32
CA PHE A 161 -11.44 -11.18 3.13
C PHE A 161 -10.34 -11.88 2.31
N GLU A 162 -10.79 -12.65 1.34
CA GLU A 162 -9.97 -13.23 0.28
C GLU A 162 -10.47 -12.78 -1.08
N VAL A 163 -9.55 -12.81 -2.05
CA VAL A 163 -9.80 -12.53 -3.48
C VAL A 163 -9.08 -13.56 -4.32
N GLU A 164 -9.64 -13.93 -5.45
CA GLU A 164 -8.98 -14.73 -6.47
C GLU A 164 -8.81 -13.91 -7.76
N ASP A 165 -7.58 -13.80 -8.24
CA ASP A 165 -7.25 -13.15 -9.53
C ASP A 165 -5.91 -13.66 -10.06
N ASP A 166 -5.85 -13.89 -11.36
CA ASP A 166 -4.71 -14.46 -12.10
C ASP A 166 -4.07 -13.49 -13.10
N THR A 167 -4.33 -12.19 -12.98
CA THR A 167 -3.85 -11.19 -13.96
C THR A 167 -2.33 -11.11 -13.98
N PHE A 168 -1.68 -10.99 -12.81
CA PHE A 168 -0.22 -10.96 -12.71
C PHE A 168 0.28 -12.20 -11.97
N LYS A 169 0.93 -13.11 -12.70
CA LYS A 169 1.41 -14.41 -12.18
C LYS A 169 2.90 -14.39 -11.80
N GLU A 170 3.63 -13.43 -12.34
CA GLU A 170 5.08 -13.36 -12.15
C GLU A 170 5.44 -12.59 -10.86
N ALA A 171 6.68 -12.82 -10.40
CA ALA A 171 7.24 -12.03 -9.31
C ALA A 171 7.31 -10.55 -9.69
N GLY A 172 6.99 -9.69 -8.76
CA GLY A 172 7.07 -8.24 -8.93
C GLY A 172 7.52 -7.56 -7.65
N ALA A 173 7.83 -6.28 -7.74
CA ALA A 173 8.19 -5.48 -6.59
C ALA A 173 7.00 -5.36 -5.61
N VAL A 174 7.33 -4.95 -4.39
CA VAL A 174 6.37 -4.63 -3.32
C VAL A 174 6.61 -3.21 -2.83
N GLY A 175 5.62 -2.57 -2.23
CA GLY A 175 5.79 -1.19 -1.79
C GLY A 175 4.53 -0.61 -1.16
N VAL A 176 4.46 0.72 -1.16
CA VAL A 176 3.36 1.51 -0.59
C VAL A 176 2.70 2.40 -1.64
N TRP A 177 1.49 2.88 -1.33
CA TRP A 177 0.64 3.55 -2.30
C TRP A 177 -0.34 4.52 -1.63
N THR A 178 -0.67 5.61 -2.34
CA THR A 178 -1.74 6.54 -1.95
C THR A 178 -2.56 6.99 -3.17
N LYS A 179 -3.68 7.67 -2.93
CA LYS A 179 -4.59 8.21 -3.96
C LYS A 179 -4.87 9.70 -3.73
N ALA A 180 -5.02 10.43 -4.82
CA ALA A 180 -5.43 11.84 -4.86
C ALA A 180 -4.56 12.72 -3.92
N ASP A 181 -5.21 13.48 -3.06
CA ASP A 181 -4.60 14.41 -2.10
C ASP A 181 -4.26 13.77 -0.74
N SER A 182 -4.26 12.43 -0.67
CA SER A 182 -3.95 11.71 0.57
C SER A 182 -2.57 12.05 1.11
N VAL A 183 -2.49 12.52 2.34
CA VAL A 183 -1.25 12.59 3.10
C VAL A 183 -1.21 11.41 4.06
N THR A 184 -0.27 10.50 3.85
CA THR A 184 -0.17 9.27 4.64
C THR A 184 1.26 9.00 5.03
N LEU A 185 1.45 8.58 6.29
CA LEU A 185 2.72 8.12 6.84
C LEU A 185 2.75 6.60 6.82
N PHE A 186 3.93 6.04 6.56
CA PHE A 186 4.19 4.60 6.52
C PHE A 186 5.40 4.25 7.36
N ASP A 187 5.30 3.13 8.08
CA ASP A 187 6.37 2.61 8.90
C ASP A 187 6.31 1.07 8.98
N ASP A 188 7.33 0.45 9.56
CA ASP A 188 7.40 -1.00 9.78
C ASP A 188 6.99 -1.80 8.51
N PHE A 189 7.54 -1.43 7.34
CA PHE A 189 7.30 -2.17 6.11
C PHE A 189 8.00 -3.54 6.18
N VAL A 190 7.23 -4.60 6.06
CA VAL A 190 7.73 -5.98 6.11
C VAL A 190 7.27 -6.75 4.89
N CYS A 191 8.17 -7.46 4.24
CA CYS A 191 7.84 -8.34 3.13
C CYS A 191 8.69 -9.61 3.16
N GLY A 192 8.19 -10.69 2.54
CA GLY A 192 8.92 -11.95 2.45
C GLY A 192 8.19 -13.01 1.63
N ASN A 193 8.94 -14.02 1.22
CA ASN A 193 8.38 -15.23 0.61
C ASN A 193 7.69 -16.09 1.68
N LYS A 194 6.71 -16.89 1.25
CA LYS A 194 6.05 -17.93 2.04
C LYS A 194 6.22 -19.29 1.39
#